data_a7fe347e8776a87fd6667967ae0943f0
#
_entry.id   a7fe347e8776a87fd6667967ae0943f0
#
_cell.length_a   1.000
_cell.length_b   1.000
_cell.length_c   1.000
_cell.angle_alpha   90.00
_cell.angle_beta   90.00
_cell.angle_gamma   90.00
#
_symmetry.space_group_name_H-M   'P 1'
#
loop_
_entity.id
_entity.type
_entity.pdbx_description
1 polymer ?
#
loop_
_entity_poly.entity_id
_entity_poly.type
_entity_poly.pdbx_seq_one_letter_code
_entity_poly.pdbx_strand_id
1 'polypeptide(L)'
;MNKFIFDVDGTLTPSRGLMDAEFKSYFFKVIEQFDVFLVTGSDYAKTVEQCGQDICESVNAVYNCSGSEKWISGECVVTTEWMMERKPFQWLEKRLEYSKFPLRTGNHYEHRTGMMNFSIVGRNANKKQRQQYVEWDTKVGERNLIADKFNEFWLDLEARPGGETGIDIGPKGSNKSQILKDFNQTDNLIFFGDRMDEQGNDFPLSDAIV
;
A
#
# COMPACT_ATOMS: atom_id res chain seq x y z
N MET A 1 3.83 18.89 18.91
CA MET A 1 2.98 19.52 17.87
C MET A 1 2.14 18.39 17.27
N ASN A 2 0.90 18.66 16.88
CA ASN A 2 0.08 17.65 16.23
C ASN A 2 0.56 17.45 14.79
N LYS A 3 0.79 16.19 14.40
CA LYS A 3 1.15 15.78 13.04
C LYS A 3 0.09 14.87 12.50
N PHE A 4 -0.44 15.22 11.35
CA PHE A 4 -1.52 14.47 10.70
C PHE A 4 -0.97 13.61 9.59
N ILE A 5 -1.25 12.31 9.63
CA ILE A 5 -0.83 11.33 8.66
C ILE A 5 -2.09 10.81 7.96
N PHE A 6 -2.11 10.82 6.65
CA PHE A 6 -3.24 10.35 5.86
C PHE A 6 -2.83 9.21 4.92
N ASP A 7 -3.62 8.14 4.91
CA ASP A 7 -3.67 7.24 3.78
C ASP A 7 -4.29 7.95 2.56
N VAL A 8 -4.10 7.41 1.37
CA VAL A 8 -4.58 8.00 0.11
C VAL A 8 -5.81 7.27 -0.43
N ASP A 9 -5.67 5.97 -0.75
CA ASP A 9 -6.70 5.19 -1.41
C ASP A 9 -7.85 4.81 -0.47
N GLY A 10 -9.04 5.38 -0.65
CA GLY A 10 -10.20 5.17 0.23
C GLY A 10 -10.29 6.19 1.36
N THR A 11 -9.26 7.03 1.55
CA THR A 11 -9.20 8.06 2.59
C THR A 11 -9.26 9.46 1.98
N LEU A 12 -8.24 9.89 1.24
CA LEU A 12 -8.20 11.20 0.57
C LEU A 12 -8.81 11.16 -0.84
N THR A 13 -8.81 9.99 -1.46
CA THR A 13 -9.35 9.76 -2.80
C THR A 13 -10.20 8.50 -2.83
N PRO A 14 -11.18 8.36 -3.73
CA PRO A 14 -11.72 7.05 -4.05
C PRO A 14 -10.58 6.11 -4.47
N SER A 15 -10.69 4.82 -4.14
CA SER A 15 -9.65 3.84 -4.50
C SER A 15 -9.26 3.96 -5.99
N ARG A 16 -7.99 4.29 -6.24
CA ARG A 16 -7.43 4.59 -7.57
C ARG A 16 -8.12 5.74 -8.33
N GLY A 17 -8.92 6.52 -7.64
CA GLY A 17 -9.61 7.69 -8.20
C GLY A 17 -8.83 8.98 -7.98
N LEU A 18 -9.30 10.05 -8.59
CA LEU A 18 -8.75 11.38 -8.40
C LEU A 18 -9.34 12.01 -7.13
N MET A 19 -8.57 12.86 -6.48
CA MET A 19 -9.06 13.72 -5.39
C MET A 19 -10.12 14.68 -5.93
N ASP A 20 -11.23 14.79 -5.21
CA ASP A 20 -12.26 15.76 -5.54
C ASP A 20 -11.74 17.19 -5.47
N ALA A 21 -12.12 18.04 -6.42
CA ALA A 21 -11.57 19.39 -6.54
C ALA A 21 -11.97 20.31 -5.39
N GLU A 22 -13.19 20.18 -4.85
CA GLU A 22 -13.66 20.95 -3.71
C GLU A 22 -12.94 20.48 -2.44
N PHE A 23 -12.84 19.17 -2.24
CA PHE A 23 -12.08 18.59 -1.14
C PHE A 23 -10.59 18.98 -1.20
N LYS A 24 -9.98 18.98 -2.38
CA LYS A 24 -8.60 19.43 -2.58
C LYS A 24 -8.39 20.86 -2.09
N SER A 25 -9.30 21.76 -2.44
CA SER A 25 -9.26 23.15 -1.98
C SER A 25 -9.39 23.29 -0.46
N TYR A 26 -10.18 22.42 0.17
CA TYR A 26 -10.26 22.32 1.62
C TYR A 26 -8.99 21.74 2.24
N PHE A 27 -8.42 20.71 1.64
CA PHE A 27 -7.23 20.03 2.14
C PHE A 27 -6.00 20.94 2.14
N PHE A 28 -5.88 21.87 1.19
CA PHE A 28 -4.85 22.92 1.24
C PHE A 28 -4.89 23.75 2.51
N LYS A 29 -6.09 24.09 3.01
CA LYS A 29 -6.22 24.83 4.29
C LYS A 29 -5.75 24.02 5.50
N VAL A 30 -5.84 22.69 5.42
CA VAL A 30 -5.30 21.80 6.45
C VAL A 30 -3.77 21.81 6.39
N ILE A 31 -3.20 21.70 5.19
CA ILE A 31 -1.73 21.75 4.98
C ILE A 31 -1.12 23.07 5.45
N GLU A 32 -1.82 24.19 5.24
CA GLU A 32 -1.36 25.52 5.69
C GLU A 32 -1.31 25.67 7.22
N GLN A 33 -2.10 24.88 7.96
CA GLN A 33 -2.25 25.02 9.42
C GLN A 33 -1.53 23.96 10.22
N PHE A 34 -1.23 22.81 9.61
CA PHE A 34 -0.71 21.64 10.32
C PHE A 34 0.42 20.95 9.56
N ASP A 35 1.24 20.21 10.29
CA ASP A 35 2.19 19.27 9.69
C ASP A 35 1.41 18.07 9.13
N VAL A 36 1.44 17.91 7.80
CA VAL A 36 0.69 16.89 7.08
C VAL A 36 1.64 15.95 6.34
N PHE A 37 1.37 14.66 6.47
CA PHE A 37 2.13 13.57 5.85
C PHE A 37 1.16 12.64 5.11
N LEU A 38 1.59 12.13 3.94
CA LEU A 38 0.85 11.10 3.22
C LEU A 38 1.58 9.76 3.34
N VAL A 39 0.84 8.65 3.48
CA VAL A 39 1.40 7.29 3.46
C VAL A 39 0.51 6.37 2.63
N THR A 40 1.06 5.73 1.61
CA THR A 40 0.30 4.86 0.69
C THR A 40 1.11 3.66 0.23
N GLY A 41 0.43 2.57 -0.12
CA GLY A 41 1.03 1.42 -0.81
C GLY A 41 1.37 1.69 -2.29
N SER A 42 0.88 2.80 -2.86
CA SER A 42 1.15 3.20 -4.24
C SER A 42 2.55 3.80 -4.40
N ASP A 43 3.07 3.80 -5.64
CA ASP A 43 4.26 4.57 -6.01
C ASP A 43 3.96 6.07 -6.11
N TYR A 44 5.01 6.90 -6.20
CA TYR A 44 4.88 8.36 -6.24
C TYR A 44 4.12 8.85 -7.47
N ALA A 45 4.37 8.27 -8.65
CA ALA A 45 3.68 8.67 -9.87
C ALA A 45 2.16 8.48 -9.75
N LYS A 46 1.73 7.37 -9.14
CA LYS A 46 0.31 7.12 -8.87
C LYS A 46 -0.27 8.07 -7.84
N THR A 47 0.48 8.40 -6.80
CA THR A 47 0.03 9.38 -5.79
C THR A 47 -0.14 10.77 -6.38
N VAL A 48 0.77 11.19 -7.26
CA VAL A 48 0.66 12.45 -8.02
C VAL A 48 -0.56 12.43 -8.96
N GLU A 49 -0.81 11.32 -9.64
CA GLU A 49 -2.02 11.17 -10.47
C GLU A 49 -3.31 11.35 -9.64
N GLN A 50 -3.36 10.80 -8.43
CA GLN A 50 -4.55 10.83 -7.58
C GLN A 50 -4.76 12.16 -6.85
N CYS A 51 -3.71 12.71 -6.23
CA CYS A 51 -3.80 13.89 -5.36
C CYS A 51 -3.43 15.19 -6.09
N GLY A 52 -2.60 15.10 -7.14
CA GLY A 52 -1.98 16.22 -7.82
C GLY A 52 -0.57 16.52 -7.31
N GLN A 53 0.28 17.00 -8.21
CA GLN A 53 1.66 17.40 -7.92
C GLN A 53 1.73 18.45 -6.79
N ASP A 54 0.85 19.43 -6.84
CA ASP A 54 0.75 20.53 -5.90
C ASP A 54 0.50 20.07 -4.45
N ILE A 55 -0.39 19.10 -4.23
CA ILE A 55 -0.57 18.50 -2.89
C ILE A 55 0.70 17.76 -2.46
N CYS A 56 1.26 16.91 -3.35
CA CYS A 56 2.44 16.11 -3.02
C CYS A 56 3.67 16.97 -2.67
N GLU A 57 3.79 18.15 -3.27
CA GLU A 57 4.88 19.09 -2.97
C GLU A 57 4.61 19.99 -1.76
N SER A 58 3.33 20.17 -1.38
CA SER A 58 2.93 21.05 -0.28
C SER A 58 2.92 20.36 1.08
N VAL A 59 2.77 19.02 1.14
CA VAL A 59 2.83 18.28 2.40
C VAL A 59 4.27 18.13 2.91
N ASN A 60 4.46 17.89 4.21
CA ASN A 60 5.78 17.74 4.82
C ASN A 60 6.58 16.55 4.26
N ALA A 61 5.90 15.43 3.95
CA ALA A 61 6.46 14.32 3.19
C ALA A 61 5.36 13.41 2.64
N VAL A 62 5.68 12.70 1.55
CA VAL A 62 4.90 11.61 0.99
C VAL A 62 5.69 10.31 1.14
N TYR A 63 5.12 9.34 1.83
CA TYR A 63 5.68 8.01 2.00
C TYR A 63 4.96 7.04 1.04
N ASN A 64 5.66 6.65 0.00
CA ASN A 64 5.19 5.71 -1.01
C ASN A 64 5.67 4.28 -0.75
N CYS A 65 5.08 3.30 -1.44
CA CYS A 65 5.42 1.89 -1.28
C CYS A 65 5.43 1.47 0.21
N SER A 66 4.39 1.88 0.95
CA SER A 66 4.23 1.63 2.39
C SER A 66 5.38 2.19 3.26
N GLY A 67 6.05 3.27 2.81
CA GLY A 67 7.17 3.91 3.49
C GLY A 67 8.55 3.47 3.01
N SER A 68 8.64 2.64 1.97
CA SER A 68 9.91 2.27 1.34
C SER A 68 10.51 3.39 0.49
N GLU A 69 9.68 4.37 0.12
CA GLU A 69 10.11 5.63 -0.48
C GLU A 69 9.63 6.81 0.37
N LYS A 70 10.49 7.83 0.51
CA LYS A 70 10.13 9.11 1.11
C LYS A 70 10.42 10.24 0.14
N TRP A 71 9.42 11.06 -0.09
CA TRP A 71 9.48 12.21 -0.99
C TRP A 71 9.22 13.49 -0.21
N ILE A 72 10.02 14.53 -0.45
CA ILE A 72 9.86 15.87 0.15
C ILE A 72 9.93 16.88 -0.99
N SER A 73 8.90 17.73 -1.11
CA SER A 73 8.82 18.76 -2.16
C SER A 73 9.09 18.23 -3.58
N GLY A 74 8.62 17.02 -3.88
CA GLY A 74 8.78 16.38 -5.19
C GLY A 74 10.11 15.67 -5.41
N GLU A 75 11.03 15.66 -4.44
CA GLU A 75 12.31 14.95 -4.51
C GLU A 75 12.30 13.67 -3.67
N CYS A 76 12.77 12.55 -4.24
CA CYS A 76 12.95 11.29 -3.51
C CYS A 76 14.19 11.38 -2.65
N VAL A 77 14.00 11.45 -1.32
CA VAL A 77 15.09 11.59 -0.34
C VAL A 77 15.50 10.27 0.32
N VAL A 78 14.63 9.26 0.27
CA VAL A 78 14.90 7.90 0.78
C VAL A 78 14.27 6.89 -0.17
N THR A 79 15.01 5.82 -0.46
CA THR A 79 14.52 4.64 -1.17
C THR A 79 15.11 3.38 -0.54
N THR A 80 14.30 2.34 -0.39
CA THR A 80 14.73 1.04 0.13
C THR A 80 14.70 0.02 -0.99
N GLU A 81 15.86 -0.40 -1.46
CA GLU A 81 15.95 -1.46 -2.45
C GLU A 81 15.69 -2.84 -1.82
N TRP A 82 14.82 -3.60 -2.42
CA TRP A 82 14.58 -4.99 -2.04
C TRP A 82 14.14 -5.83 -3.25
N MET A 83 14.66 -7.04 -3.31
CA MET A 83 14.31 -8.03 -4.31
C MET A 83 13.98 -9.35 -3.63
N MET A 84 12.89 -9.98 -4.02
CA MET A 84 12.52 -11.29 -3.49
C MET A 84 13.54 -12.36 -3.90
N GLU A 85 13.93 -13.19 -2.95
CA GLU A 85 14.79 -14.34 -3.21
C GLU A 85 14.09 -15.41 -4.09
N ARG A 86 14.91 -16.26 -4.72
CA ARG A 86 14.43 -17.27 -5.66
C ARG A 86 13.45 -18.28 -5.04
N LYS A 87 13.70 -18.73 -3.80
CA LYS A 87 12.86 -19.78 -3.17
C LYS A 87 11.42 -19.31 -2.91
N PRO A 88 11.16 -18.18 -2.22
CA PRO A 88 9.80 -17.66 -2.05
C PRO A 88 9.14 -17.32 -3.38
N PHE A 89 9.88 -16.80 -4.36
CA PHE A 89 9.36 -16.51 -5.68
C PHE A 89 8.85 -17.79 -6.39
N GLN A 90 9.64 -18.87 -6.41
CA GLN A 90 9.23 -20.17 -6.99
C GLN A 90 8.01 -20.79 -6.29
N TRP A 91 7.84 -20.52 -5.00
CA TRP A 91 6.66 -20.98 -4.30
C TRP A 91 5.41 -20.23 -4.77
N LEU A 92 5.50 -18.92 -5.01
CA LEU A 92 4.41 -18.12 -5.57
C LEU A 92 4.07 -18.54 -7.01
N GLU A 93 5.07 -18.90 -7.83
CA GLU A 93 4.84 -19.46 -9.16
C GLU A 93 3.94 -20.70 -9.09
N LYS A 94 4.22 -21.61 -8.14
CA LYS A 94 3.36 -22.78 -7.89
C LYS A 94 1.95 -22.39 -7.41
N ARG A 95 1.78 -21.32 -6.60
CA ARG A 95 0.44 -20.84 -6.20
C ARG A 95 -0.32 -20.31 -7.41
N LEU A 96 0.35 -19.60 -8.31
CA LEU A 96 -0.23 -19.13 -9.56
C LEU A 96 -0.69 -20.30 -10.45
N GLU A 97 0.14 -21.35 -10.57
CA GLU A 97 -0.16 -22.54 -11.35
C GLU A 97 -1.36 -23.35 -10.78
N TYR A 98 -1.39 -23.53 -9.44
CA TYR A 98 -2.39 -24.37 -8.77
C TYR A 98 -3.69 -23.68 -8.42
N SER A 99 -3.76 -22.34 -8.55
CA SER A 99 -5.00 -21.62 -8.32
C SER A 99 -6.14 -22.13 -9.20
N LYS A 100 -7.31 -22.30 -8.59
CA LYS A 100 -8.54 -22.75 -9.28
C LYS A 100 -9.28 -21.61 -9.97
N PHE A 101 -8.89 -20.37 -9.78
CA PHE A 101 -9.45 -19.26 -10.54
C PHE A 101 -9.01 -19.37 -12.01
N PRO A 102 -9.94 -19.31 -12.98
CA PRO A 102 -9.63 -19.70 -14.35
C PRO A 102 -8.89 -18.63 -15.17
N LEU A 103 -8.93 -17.35 -14.75
CA LEU A 103 -8.38 -16.28 -15.57
C LEU A 103 -6.95 -15.94 -15.16
N ARG A 104 -6.09 -15.75 -16.17
CA ARG A 104 -4.72 -15.25 -16.08
C ARG A 104 -4.54 -14.17 -17.13
N THR A 105 -4.35 -12.92 -16.70
CA THR A 105 -4.30 -11.77 -17.62
C THR A 105 -2.88 -11.25 -17.87
N GLY A 106 -1.90 -11.87 -17.24
CA GLY A 106 -0.49 -11.46 -17.33
C GLY A 106 -0.10 -10.44 -16.27
N ASN A 107 1.20 -10.15 -16.19
CA ASN A 107 1.82 -9.32 -15.16
C ASN A 107 1.37 -9.72 -13.75
N HIS A 108 1.73 -10.93 -13.33
CA HIS A 108 1.33 -11.50 -12.05
C HIS A 108 2.20 -11.04 -10.88
N TYR A 109 3.39 -10.49 -11.17
CA TYR A 109 4.40 -10.05 -10.23
C TYR A 109 4.80 -8.62 -10.56
N GLU A 110 4.37 -7.66 -9.75
CA GLU A 110 4.70 -6.26 -9.92
C GLU A 110 5.69 -5.85 -8.84
N HIS A 111 6.95 -5.66 -9.22
CA HIS A 111 7.99 -5.15 -8.33
C HIS A 111 7.79 -3.66 -8.11
N ARG A 112 7.90 -3.26 -6.86
CA ARG A 112 7.89 -1.88 -6.39
C ARG A 112 9.05 -1.68 -5.44
N THR A 113 9.37 -0.45 -5.13
CA THR A 113 10.40 -0.15 -4.15
C THR A 113 10.07 -0.79 -2.81
N GLY A 114 10.98 -1.64 -2.33
CA GLY A 114 10.86 -2.33 -1.04
C GLY A 114 9.81 -3.44 -0.96
N MET A 115 9.07 -3.75 -2.04
CA MET A 115 8.00 -4.74 -2.02
C MET A 115 7.69 -5.33 -3.40
N MET A 116 6.93 -6.40 -3.43
CA MET A 116 6.34 -6.96 -4.64
C MET A 116 4.84 -7.20 -4.44
N ASN A 117 4.02 -6.82 -5.42
CA ASN A 117 2.62 -7.22 -5.45
C ASN A 117 2.45 -8.48 -6.31
N PHE A 118 1.88 -9.53 -5.74
CA PHE A 118 1.52 -10.77 -6.40
C PHE A 118 0.01 -10.82 -6.68
N SER A 119 -0.41 -11.19 -7.90
CA SER A 119 -1.82 -11.25 -8.26
C SER A 119 -2.15 -12.48 -9.11
N ILE A 120 -3.07 -13.31 -8.64
CA ILE A 120 -3.54 -14.51 -9.35
C ILE A 120 -4.23 -14.14 -10.67
N VAL A 121 -5.10 -13.14 -10.67
CA VAL A 121 -5.76 -12.71 -11.92
C VAL A 121 -4.82 -11.92 -12.83
N GLY A 122 -3.78 -11.30 -12.25
CA GLY A 122 -2.80 -10.47 -12.94
C GLY A 122 -3.20 -9.00 -13.01
N ARG A 123 -2.18 -8.15 -13.16
CA ARG A 123 -2.33 -6.68 -13.16
C ARG A 123 -2.95 -6.13 -14.45
N ASN A 124 -2.93 -6.92 -15.54
CA ASN A 124 -3.55 -6.54 -16.81
C ASN A 124 -5.07 -6.78 -16.82
N ALA A 125 -5.65 -7.27 -15.73
CA ALA A 125 -7.09 -7.51 -15.61
C ALA A 125 -7.90 -6.21 -15.72
N ASN A 126 -8.91 -6.20 -16.60
CA ASN A 126 -9.87 -5.11 -16.67
C ASN A 126 -10.83 -5.12 -15.46
N LYS A 127 -11.65 -4.07 -15.32
CA LYS A 127 -12.55 -3.90 -14.18
C LYS A 127 -13.48 -5.13 -13.96
N LYS A 128 -14.03 -5.69 -15.05
CA LYS A 128 -14.92 -6.87 -14.97
C LYS A 128 -14.17 -8.12 -14.49
N GLN A 129 -12.97 -8.36 -15.01
CA GLN A 129 -12.13 -9.50 -14.62
C GLN A 129 -11.67 -9.39 -13.17
N ARG A 130 -11.34 -8.19 -12.72
CA ARG A 130 -11.00 -7.91 -11.32
C ARG A 130 -12.19 -8.22 -10.41
N GLN A 131 -13.38 -7.74 -10.76
CA GLN A 131 -14.59 -8.01 -9.99
C GLN A 131 -14.90 -9.52 -9.91
N GLN A 132 -14.74 -10.25 -11.00
CA GLN A 132 -14.89 -11.72 -11.00
C GLN A 132 -13.93 -12.40 -10.03
N TYR A 133 -12.67 -11.92 -9.95
CA TYR A 133 -11.71 -12.45 -9.00
C TYR A 133 -12.10 -12.10 -7.56
N VAL A 134 -12.51 -10.87 -7.29
CA VAL A 134 -12.97 -10.43 -5.96
C VAL A 134 -14.14 -11.28 -5.47
N GLU A 135 -15.16 -11.49 -6.31
CA GLU A 135 -16.33 -12.31 -5.98
C GLU A 135 -15.95 -13.78 -5.70
N TRP A 136 -14.98 -14.31 -6.44
CA TRP A 136 -14.47 -15.66 -6.24
C TRP A 136 -13.62 -15.75 -4.98
N ASP A 137 -12.69 -14.83 -4.78
CA ASP A 137 -11.79 -14.78 -3.62
C ASP A 137 -12.56 -14.56 -2.31
N THR A 138 -13.60 -13.74 -2.32
CA THR A 138 -14.52 -13.56 -1.16
C THR A 138 -15.14 -14.88 -0.71
N LYS A 139 -15.39 -15.81 -1.63
CA LYS A 139 -15.97 -17.12 -1.29
C LYS A 139 -14.92 -18.15 -0.88
N VAL A 140 -13.73 -18.08 -1.46
CA VAL A 140 -12.67 -19.10 -1.33
C VAL A 140 -11.60 -18.68 -0.33
N GLY A 141 -11.36 -17.38 -0.18
CA GLY A 141 -10.31 -16.82 0.70
C GLY A 141 -8.89 -17.11 0.20
N GLU A 142 -8.68 -17.25 -1.14
CA GLU A 142 -7.39 -17.69 -1.69
C GLU A 142 -6.25 -16.77 -1.32
N ARG A 143 -6.46 -15.43 -1.36
CA ARG A 143 -5.40 -14.48 -1.01
C ARG A 143 -4.96 -14.62 0.44
N ASN A 144 -5.91 -14.76 1.37
CA ASN A 144 -5.61 -14.99 2.78
C ASN A 144 -4.87 -16.32 2.97
N LEU A 145 -5.34 -17.40 2.36
CA LEU A 145 -4.69 -18.71 2.43
C LEU A 145 -3.25 -18.68 1.88
N ILE A 146 -3.00 -17.94 0.80
CA ILE A 146 -1.65 -17.78 0.25
C ILE A 146 -0.78 -16.97 1.20
N ALA A 147 -1.28 -15.84 1.71
CA ALA A 147 -0.53 -14.98 2.63
C ALA A 147 -0.18 -15.70 3.93
N ASP A 148 -1.15 -16.38 4.56
CA ASP A 148 -0.94 -17.14 5.80
C ASP A 148 0.14 -18.22 5.60
N LYS A 149 0.01 -19.01 4.52
CA LYS A 149 1.01 -20.05 4.21
C LYS A 149 2.38 -19.48 3.87
N PHE A 150 2.44 -18.34 3.18
CA PHE A 150 3.69 -17.65 2.90
C PHE A 150 4.38 -17.24 4.21
N ASN A 151 3.63 -16.63 5.11
CA ASN A 151 4.12 -16.16 6.42
C ASN A 151 4.56 -17.30 7.35
N GLU A 152 3.96 -18.50 7.21
CA GLU A 152 4.42 -19.70 7.94
C GLU A 152 5.82 -20.17 7.48
N PHE A 153 6.13 -20.02 6.18
CA PHE A 153 7.39 -20.54 5.61
C PHE A 153 8.55 -19.55 5.64
N TRP A 154 8.27 -18.24 5.57
CA TRP A 154 9.31 -17.18 5.50
C TRP A 154 9.11 -16.17 6.63
N LEU A 155 9.77 -16.41 7.76
CA LEU A 155 9.59 -15.64 9.00
C LEU A 155 10.17 -14.21 8.93
N ASP A 156 11.06 -13.95 7.99
CA ASP A 156 11.70 -12.67 7.70
C ASP A 156 10.99 -11.87 6.61
N LEU A 157 9.98 -12.46 5.97
CA LEU A 157 9.10 -11.82 5.00
C LEU A 157 7.68 -11.72 5.56
N GLU A 158 6.91 -10.82 4.98
CA GLU A 158 5.50 -10.64 5.29
C GLU A 158 4.69 -10.53 4.00
N ALA A 159 3.61 -11.32 3.91
CA ALA A 159 2.62 -11.25 2.84
C ALA A 159 1.28 -10.83 3.44
N ARG A 160 0.63 -9.84 2.83
CA ARG A 160 -0.71 -9.36 3.21
C ARG A 160 -1.58 -9.15 1.98
N PRO A 161 -2.86 -9.55 1.99
CA PRO A 161 -3.78 -9.14 0.94
C PRO A 161 -3.81 -7.61 0.81
N GLY A 162 -3.49 -7.11 -0.38
CA GLY A 162 -3.41 -5.68 -0.69
C GLY A 162 -4.32 -5.30 -1.85
N GLY A 163 -5.06 -4.20 -1.70
CA GLY A 163 -6.04 -3.76 -2.69
C GLY A 163 -7.09 -4.85 -2.99
N GLU A 164 -7.69 -4.80 -4.19
CA GLU A 164 -8.80 -5.70 -4.55
C GLU A 164 -8.36 -7.12 -4.95
N THR A 165 -7.18 -7.28 -5.58
CA THR A 165 -6.80 -8.54 -6.25
C THR A 165 -5.36 -8.97 -6.01
N GLY A 166 -4.61 -8.23 -5.19
CA GLY A 166 -3.19 -8.45 -4.95
C GLY A 166 -2.89 -9.04 -3.57
N ILE A 167 -1.65 -9.45 -3.42
CA ILE A 167 -0.99 -9.74 -2.16
C ILE A 167 0.30 -8.94 -2.16
N ASP A 168 0.47 -8.05 -1.22
CA ASP A 168 1.68 -7.27 -1.04
C ASP A 168 2.67 -8.07 -0.20
N ILE A 169 3.91 -8.18 -0.67
CA ILE A 169 4.95 -9.02 -0.07
C ILE A 169 6.23 -8.21 0.04
N GLY A 170 6.83 -8.19 1.22
CA GLY A 170 8.09 -7.49 1.49
C GLY A 170 8.81 -8.05 2.71
N PRO A 171 9.94 -7.45 3.11
CA PRO A 171 10.57 -7.76 4.39
C PRO A 171 9.58 -7.55 5.54
N LYS A 172 9.67 -8.38 6.57
CA LYS A 172 8.82 -8.26 7.74
C LYS A 172 8.98 -6.87 8.39
N GLY A 173 7.84 -6.22 8.67
CA GLY A 173 7.83 -4.85 9.18
C GLY A 173 7.94 -3.76 8.12
N SER A 174 8.12 -4.11 6.84
CA SER A 174 8.05 -3.15 5.71
C SER A 174 6.58 -2.83 5.37
N ASN A 175 5.85 -2.31 6.34
CA ASN A 175 4.47 -1.85 6.23
C ASN A 175 4.41 -0.36 6.59
N LYS A 176 3.22 0.23 6.61
CA LYS A 176 3.05 1.67 6.87
C LYS A 176 3.64 2.14 8.20
N SER A 177 3.78 1.27 9.22
CA SER A 177 4.36 1.68 10.52
C SER A 177 5.87 2.00 10.44
N GLN A 178 6.59 1.56 9.39
CA GLN A 178 8.01 1.88 9.25
C GLN A 178 8.31 3.37 9.15
N ILE A 179 7.33 4.21 8.81
CA ILE A 179 7.49 5.66 8.77
C ILE A 179 7.69 6.26 10.17
N LEU A 180 7.30 5.56 11.23
CA LEU A 180 7.38 6.06 12.62
C LEU A 180 8.81 6.36 13.05
N LYS A 181 9.82 5.74 12.43
CA LYS A 181 11.24 6.07 12.65
C LYS A 181 11.61 7.54 12.34
N ASP A 182 10.79 8.22 11.55
CA ASP A 182 11.01 9.60 11.12
C ASP A 182 10.33 10.62 12.05
N PHE A 183 9.63 10.15 13.08
CA PHE A 183 8.92 10.98 14.04
C PHE A 183 9.57 10.88 15.43
N ASN A 184 9.47 11.96 16.22
CA ASN A 184 9.96 11.96 17.59
C ASN A 184 8.93 11.30 18.52
N GLN A 185 9.39 10.69 19.60
CA GLN A 185 8.51 10.10 20.63
C GLN A 185 7.56 11.11 21.30
N THR A 186 7.88 12.40 21.21
CA THR A 186 7.08 13.52 21.76
C THR A 186 6.08 14.09 20.76
N ASP A 187 6.10 13.62 19.51
CA ASP A 187 5.13 14.06 18.51
C ASP A 187 3.76 13.44 18.81
N ASN A 188 2.71 14.23 18.70
CA ASN A 188 1.35 13.74 18.79
C ASN A 188 0.90 13.37 17.35
N LEU A 189 0.91 12.09 17.04
CA LEU A 189 0.56 11.57 15.72
C LEU A 189 -0.93 11.25 15.64
N ILE A 190 -1.59 11.72 14.60
CA ILE A 190 -3.00 11.45 14.33
C ILE A 190 -3.09 10.86 12.93
N PHE A 191 -3.52 9.61 12.83
CA PHE A 191 -3.60 8.88 11.57
C PHE A 191 -5.06 8.73 11.09
N PHE A 192 -5.26 8.91 9.79
CA PHE A 192 -6.50 8.70 9.06
C PHE A 192 -6.27 7.65 7.97
N GLY A 193 -7.05 6.57 8.01
CA GLY A 193 -7.00 5.47 7.04
C GLY A 193 -8.35 4.77 6.94
N ASP A 194 -8.59 4.07 5.86
CA ASP A 194 -9.85 3.36 5.59
C ASP A 194 -9.79 1.87 5.99
N ARG A 195 -8.57 1.32 6.20
CA ARG A 195 -8.34 -0.11 6.46
C ARG A 195 -7.56 -0.33 7.76
N MET A 196 -8.12 0.16 8.87
CA MET A 196 -7.56 0.00 10.22
C MET A 196 -8.01 -1.30 10.93
N ASP A 197 -8.72 -2.19 10.26
CA ASP A 197 -9.00 -3.55 10.74
C ASP A 197 -7.73 -4.41 10.74
N GLU A 198 -7.65 -5.46 11.59
CA GLU A 198 -6.46 -6.31 11.77
C GLU A 198 -5.87 -6.87 10.46
N GLN A 199 -6.69 -7.03 9.43
CA GLN A 199 -6.27 -7.49 8.11
C GLN A 199 -5.98 -6.35 7.13
N GLY A 200 -6.21 -5.10 7.54
CA GLY A 200 -6.02 -3.92 6.72
C GLY A 200 -4.55 -3.50 6.63
N ASN A 201 -4.21 -2.82 5.55
CA ASN A 201 -2.85 -2.29 5.34
C ASN A 201 -2.54 -1.07 6.21
N ASP A 202 -3.56 -0.43 6.81
CA ASP A 202 -3.43 0.69 7.74
C ASP A 202 -3.27 0.25 9.20
N PHE A 203 -3.68 -0.99 9.50
CA PHE A 203 -3.63 -1.53 10.87
C PHE A 203 -2.25 -1.42 11.52
N PRO A 204 -1.13 -1.80 10.86
CA PRO A 204 0.17 -1.73 11.51
C PRO A 204 0.58 -0.33 11.95
N LEU A 205 0.16 0.70 11.22
CA LEU A 205 0.45 2.09 11.60
C LEU A 205 -0.51 2.58 12.69
N SER A 206 -1.80 2.30 12.56
CA SER A 206 -2.80 2.69 13.57
C SER A 206 -2.55 2.05 14.92
N ASP A 207 -2.19 0.75 14.94
CA ASP A 207 -1.86 0.00 16.17
C ASP A 207 -0.57 0.53 16.85
N ALA A 208 0.41 0.95 16.06
CA ALA A 208 1.68 1.44 16.58
C ALA A 208 1.65 2.91 17.08
N ILE A 209 0.60 3.67 16.78
CA ILE A 209 0.44 5.06 17.22
C ILE A 209 -0.29 5.16 18.58
N VAL A 210 -0.98 4.10 19.01
CA VAL A 210 -1.80 4.06 20.26
C VAL A 210 -0.94 4.10 21.52
#